data_4c9e57ecb2d254850378c8be87a9cabf
#
_entry.id   4c9e57ecb2d254850378c8be87a9cabf
#
_cell.length_a   1.000
_cell.length_b   1.000
_cell.length_c   1.000
_cell.angle_alpha   90.00
_cell.angle_beta   90.00
_cell.angle_gamma   90.00
#
_symmetry.space_group_name_H-M   'P 1'
#
loop_
_entity.id
_entity.type
_entity.pdbx_description
1 polymer ?
#
loop_
_entity_poly.entity_id
_entity_poly.type
_entity_poly.pdbx_seq_one_letter_code
_entity_poly.pdbx_strand_id
1 'polypeptide(L)'
;MPLRLSSHTFTSHAVEAEVEYRLLLPDDHREGERLPLVLHFHGAMSSSASLELALPLYREAFDAEEFPRAVVACPSTPTQGGFYLDQEDGPAWEAMVGTELPAYLEETFGTFDRVALLGASMGGYGALKQAFADPERFTAVAALSPAVFPGESPADVPARNIPSVLGELHRAMAPGGDARTYARNSVHGRARTRVELIRSSGLSVLIDCGAADEFLLHEGAAYLHGVLTELDIEHTFRLVEGAGHVGPAAERRTLEAIRFLGRALMSR
;
A
#
# COMPACT_ATOMS: atom_id res chain seq x y z
N MET A 1 -9.01 -1.05 24.39
CA MET A 1 -10.02 -2.05 23.99
C MET A 1 -9.32 -3.17 23.23
N PRO A 2 -9.61 -4.46 23.49
CA PRO A 2 -8.85 -5.52 22.84
C PRO A 2 -9.16 -5.59 21.33
N LEU A 3 -8.11 -5.83 20.53
CA LEU A 3 -8.18 -6.12 19.12
C LEU A 3 -7.90 -7.61 18.89
N ARG A 4 -8.73 -8.26 18.10
CA ARG A 4 -8.61 -9.68 17.73
C ARG A 4 -7.96 -9.81 16.37
N LEU A 5 -6.88 -10.59 16.31
CA LEU A 5 -6.23 -11.00 15.07
C LEU A 5 -6.65 -12.43 14.74
N SER A 6 -7.02 -12.68 13.49
CA SER A 6 -7.38 -14.00 12.98
C SER A 6 -6.83 -14.24 11.59
N SER A 7 -6.59 -15.51 11.25
CA SER A 7 -6.13 -15.95 9.92
C SER A 7 -7.29 -16.60 9.18
N HIS A 8 -7.42 -16.29 7.90
CA HIS A 8 -8.49 -16.74 7.01
C HIS A 8 -7.95 -17.05 5.63
N THR A 9 -8.73 -17.76 4.83
CA THR A 9 -8.49 -17.96 3.40
C THR A 9 -9.75 -17.61 2.63
N PHE A 10 -9.60 -17.21 1.38
CA PHE A 10 -10.68 -17.10 0.43
C PHE A 10 -10.20 -17.57 -0.96
N THR A 11 -11.11 -18.11 -1.75
CA THR A 11 -10.81 -18.52 -3.12
C THR A 11 -10.87 -17.30 -4.02
N SER A 12 -9.74 -16.92 -4.60
CA SER A 12 -9.65 -15.79 -5.52
C SER A 12 -9.78 -16.29 -6.96
N HIS A 13 -10.68 -15.66 -7.71
CA HIS A 13 -10.81 -15.88 -9.16
C HIS A 13 -9.75 -15.10 -9.94
N ALA A 14 -9.31 -13.94 -9.43
CA ALA A 14 -8.32 -13.10 -10.08
C ALA A 14 -6.93 -13.77 -10.16
N VAL A 15 -6.61 -14.63 -9.20
CA VAL A 15 -5.32 -15.37 -9.16
C VAL A 15 -5.47 -16.88 -9.25
N GLU A 16 -6.70 -17.38 -9.41
CA GLU A 16 -7.06 -18.81 -9.55
C GLU A 16 -6.51 -19.68 -8.40
N ALA A 17 -6.49 -19.15 -7.17
CA ALA A 17 -5.90 -19.81 -6.01
C ALA A 17 -6.60 -19.45 -4.71
N GLU A 18 -6.37 -20.27 -3.68
CA GLU A 18 -6.67 -19.86 -2.31
C GLU A 18 -5.65 -18.83 -1.82
N VAL A 19 -6.14 -17.71 -1.29
CA VAL A 19 -5.33 -16.63 -0.76
C VAL A 19 -5.54 -16.55 0.75
N GLU A 20 -4.44 -16.67 1.49
CA GLU A 20 -4.44 -16.41 2.92
C GLU A 20 -4.50 -14.89 3.17
N TYR A 21 -5.32 -14.47 4.12
CA TYR A 21 -5.29 -13.11 4.66
C TYR A 21 -5.44 -13.12 6.18
N ARG A 22 -4.89 -12.11 6.83
CA ARG A 22 -5.14 -11.85 8.25
C ARG A 22 -6.06 -10.67 8.42
N LEU A 23 -6.89 -10.79 9.45
CA LEU A 23 -7.93 -9.82 9.78
C LEU A 23 -7.74 -9.35 11.21
N LEU A 24 -7.71 -8.03 11.40
CA LEU A 24 -7.70 -7.40 12.70
C LEU A 24 -9.03 -6.66 12.89
N LEU A 25 -9.71 -6.99 13.98
CA LEU A 25 -11.02 -6.45 14.34
C LEU A 25 -11.07 -6.02 15.79
N PRO A 26 -11.93 -5.05 16.17
CA PRO A 26 -12.33 -4.88 17.57
C PRO A 26 -12.98 -6.16 18.10
N ASP A 27 -12.61 -6.62 19.32
CA ASP A 27 -13.12 -7.87 19.91
C ASP A 27 -14.63 -7.87 20.12
N ASP A 28 -15.21 -6.69 20.32
CA ASP A 28 -16.63 -6.47 20.53
C ASP A 28 -17.35 -6.01 19.24
N HIS A 29 -16.75 -6.28 18.06
CA HIS A 29 -17.39 -6.01 16.77
C HIS A 29 -18.77 -6.68 16.70
N ARG A 30 -19.77 -5.93 16.26
CA ARG A 30 -21.17 -6.40 16.13
C ARG A 30 -21.53 -6.56 14.66
N GLU A 31 -22.32 -7.56 14.38
CA GLU A 31 -22.90 -7.74 13.04
C GLU A 31 -23.69 -6.49 12.63
N GLY A 32 -23.44 -6.00 11.41
CA GLY A 32 -24.06 -4.77 10.88
C GLY A 32 -23.41 -3.47 11.37
N GLU A 33 -22.35 -3.52 12.20
CA GLU A 33 -21.58 -2.34 12.54
C GLU A 33 -20.81 -1.84 11.31
N ARG A 34 -21.02 -0.57 10.93
CA ARG A 34 -20.28 0.05 9.83
C ARG A 34 -18.91 0.51 10.32
N LEU A 35 -17.88 -0.13 9.82
CA LEU A 35 -16.48 0.18 10.12
C LEU A 35 -15.75 0.60 8.84
N PRO A 36 -14.75 1.50 8.91
CA PRO A 36 -13.85 1.69 7.80
C PRO A 36 -12.98 0.45 7.57
N LEU A 37 -12.49 0.29 6.34
CA LEU A 37 -11.54 -0.75 5.96
C LEU A 37 -10.15 -0.17 5.80
N VAL A 38 -9.14 -0.84 6.34
CA VAL A 38 -7.74 -0.62 6.00
C VAL A 38 -7.17 -1.86 5.32
N LEU A 39 -6.70 -1.71 4.11
CA LEU A 39 -5.93 -2.73 3.42
C LEU A 39 -4.44 -2.53 3.75
N HIS A 40 -3.86 -3.47 4.47
CA HIS A 40 -2.46 -3.46 4.88
C HIS A 40 -1.63 -4.34 3.97
N PHE A 41 -0.81 -3.76 3.11
CA PHE A 41 0.01 -4.47 2.13
C PHE A 41 1.42 -4.73 2.67
N HIS A 42 1.81 -5.99 2.74
CA HIS A 42 3.12 -6.41 3.24
C HIS A 42 4.27 -6.16 2.24
N GLY A 43 5.48 -6.09 2.75
CA GLY A 43 6.70 -5.97 1.95
C GLY A 43 7.13 -7.28 1.27
N ALA A 44 8.15 -7.21 0.42
CA ALA A 44 8.75 -8.39 -0.21
C ALA A 44 9.26 -9.40 0.84
N MET A 45 9.25 -10.67 0.47
CA MET A 45 9.69 -11.80 1.33
C MET A 45 8.87 -11.93 2.63
N SER A 46 7.68 -11.34 2.68
CA SER A 46 6.74 -11.40 3.80
C SER A 46 5.41 -12.00 3.35
N SER A 47 4.38 -11.91 4.19
CA SER A 47 3.03 -12.43 3.95
C SER A 47 2.02 -11.64 4.80
N SER A 48 0.78 -12.11 4.84
CA SER A 48 -0.25 -11.62 5.77
C SER A 48 0.21 -11.58 7.24
N ALA A 49 1.25 -12.35 7.59
CA ALA A 49 1.86 -12.36 8.92
C ALA A 49 2.45 -11.00 9.34
N SER A 50 2.72 -10.09 8.40
CA SER A 50 3.15 -8.73 8.71
C SER A 50 2.15 -7.97 9.59
N LEU A 51 0.85 -8.29 9.49
CA LEU A 51 -0.17 -7.68 10.34
C LEU A 51 -0.01 -8.07 11.82
N GLU A 52 0.52 -9.25 12.11
CA GLU A 52 0.84 -9.66 13.48
C GLU A 52 1.96 -8.80 14.08
N LEU A 53 2.97 -8.47 13.28
CA LEU A 53 4.05 -7.58 13.69
C LEU A 53 3.56 -6.14 13.90
N ALA A 54 2.58 -5.69 13.13
CA ALA A 54 1.99 -4.37 13.25
C ALA A 54 0.91 -4.26 14.34
N LEU A 55 0.41 -5.38 14.88
CA LEU A 55 -0.65 -5.41 15.89
C LEU A 55 -0.38 -4.52 17.11
N PRO A 56 0.82 -4.51 17.73
CA PRO A 56 1.11 -3.62 18.86
C PRO A 56 0.93 -2.13 18.48
N LEU A 57 1.30 -1.75 17.27
CA LEU A 57 1.23 -0.37 16.79
C LEU A 57 -0.22 0.07 16.52
N TYR A 58 -1.04 -0.82 15.95
CA TYR A 58 -2.48 -0.58 15.83
C TYR A 58 -3.15 -0.45 17.20
N ARG A 59 -2.77 -1.29 18.18
CA ARG A 59 -3.27 -1.17 19.56
C ARG A 59 -2.89 0.16 20.19
N GLU A 60 -1.63 0.57 20.06
CA GLU A 60 -1.16 1.85 20.59
C GLU A 60 -1.96 3.02 20.01
N ALA A 61 -2.10 3.09 18.69
CA ALA A 61 -2.85 4.16 18.03
C ALA A 61 -4.35 4.14 18.40
N PHE A 62 -4.92 2.94 18.54
CA PHE A 62 -6.31 2.76 18.95
C PHE A 62 -6.55 3.20 20.41
N ASP A 63 -5.68 2.77 21.34
CA ASP A 63 -5.81 3.13 22.76
C ASP A 63 -5.53 4.62 23.03
N ALA A 64 -4.77 5.27 22.15
CA ALA A 64 -4.54 6.71 22.15
C ALA A 64 -5.68 7.52 21.47
N GLU A 65 -6.74 6.88 20.98
CA GLU A 65 -7.82 7.51 20.19
C GLU A 65 -7.34 8.20 18.91
N GLU A 66 -6.20 7.75 18.35
CA GLU A 66 -5.59 8.27 17.13
C GLU A 66 -5.91 7.40 15.90
N PHE A 67 -6.60 6.28 16.10
CA PHE A 67 -7.08 5.38 15.07
C PHE A 67 -8.49 4.88 15.41
N PRO A 68 -9.45 4.90 14.45
CA PRO A 68 -10.82 4.50 14.71
C PRO A 68 -10.98 2.99 14.86
N ARG A 69 -12.13 2.56 15.32
CA ARG A 69 -12.58 1.17 15.12
C ARG A 69 -12.61 0.89 13.62
N ALA A 70 -11.95 -0.17 13.20
CA ALA A 70 -11.77 -0.49 11.79
C ALA A 70 -11.64 -2.01 11.56
N VAL A 71 -11.94 -2.44 10.35
CA VAL A 71 -11.51 -3.70 9.78
C VAL A 71 -10.14 -3.47 9.16
N VAL A 72 -9.10 -4.22 9.59
CA VAL A 72 -7.79 -4.17 8.93
C VAL A 72 -7.53 -5.54 8.31
N ALA A 73 -7.36 -5.59 7.00
CA ALA A 73 -7.11 -6.82 6.25
C ALA A 73 -5.74 -6.79 5.58
N CYS A 74 -4.97 -7.86 5.76
CA CYS A 74 -3.67 -8.03 5.12
C CYS A 74 -3.66 -9.33 4.30
N PRO A 75 -3.79 -9.26 2.97
CA PRO A 75 -3.67 -10.42 2.11
C PRO A 75 -2.21 -10.83 1.93
N SER A 76 -1.96 -12.12 1.73
CA SER A 76 -0.67 -12.64 1.27
C SER A 76 -0.57 -12.51 -0.24
N THR A 77 0.50 -11.87 -0.71
CA THR A 77 0.82 -11.71 -2.13
C THR A 77 2.25 -12.20 -2.35
N PRO A 78 2.54 -13.11 -3.31
CA PRO A 78 3.89 -13.59 -3.53
C PRO A 78 4.81 -12.45 -3.98
N THR A 79 6.07 -12.52 -3.57
CA THR A 79 7.09 -11.58 -4.04
C THR A 79 7.40 -11.84 -5.50
N GLN A 80 7.77 -13.08 -5.84
CA GLN A 80 8.01 -13.46 -7.22
C GLN A 80 6.68 -13.73 -7.93
N GLY A 81 6.49 -13.09 -9.08
CA GLY A 81 5.30 -13.24 -9.90
C GLY A 81 4.05 -12.53 -9.33
N GLY A 82 4.16 -11.83 -8.20
CA GLY A 82 3.06 -11.10 -7.59
C GLY A 82 3.28 -9.59 -7.67
N PHE A 83 4.04 -9.02 -6.73
CA PHE A 83 4.34 -7.58 -6.64
C PHE A 83 3.13 -6.66 -6.69
N TYR A 84 1.94 -7.12 -6.34
CA TYR A 84 0.70 -6.35 -6.53
C TYR A 84 0.52 -5.89 -8.00
N LEU A 85 0.88 -6.77 -8.96
CA LEU A 85 0.79 -6.55 -10.40
C LEU A 85 -0.17 -7.55 -11.04
N ASP A 86 -0.93 -7.10 -12.03
CA ASP A 86 -1.66 -7.97 -12.93
C ASP A 86 -0.74 -8.40 -14.07
N GLN A 87 -0.60 -9.69 -14.27
CA GLN A 87 0.15 -10.27 -15.38
C GLN A 87 -0.76 -10.37 -16.61
N GLU A 88 -0.22 -10.12 -17.80
CA GLU A 88 -1.00 -10.10 -19.04
C GLU A 88 -1.72 -11.44 -19.33
N ASP A 89 -1.01 -12.56 -19.10
CA ASP A 89 -1.55 -13.92 -19.28
C ASP A 89 -1.39 -14.75 -17.99
N GLY A 90 -1.65 -14.16 -16.83
CA GLY A 90 -1.42 -14.81 -15.55
C GLY A 90 -2.19 -14.20 -14.39
N PRO A 91 -1.78 -14.47 -13.16
CA PRO A 91 -2.48 -14.02 -11.98
C PRO A 91 -2.60 -12.49 -11.90
N ALA A 92 -3.79 -12.01 -11.56
CA ALA A 92 -4.11 -10.58 -11.44
C ALA A 92 -4.07 -10.14 -9.96
N TRP A 93 -2.86 -10.00 -9.40
CA TRP A 93 -2.66 -9.68 -7.99
C TRP A 93 -3.10 -8.26 -7.61
N GLU A 94 -3.04 -7.30 -8.54
CA GLU A 94 -3.58 -5.96 -8.33
C GLU A 94 -5.10 -6.01 -8.20
N ALA A 95 -5.79 -6.69 -9.11
CA ALA A 95 -7.23 -6.86 -9.07
C ALA A 95 -7.69 -7.65 -7.82
N MET A 96 -6.92 -8.68 -7.43
CA MET A 96 -7.22 -9.45 -6.22
C MET A 96 -7.23 -8.55 -4.97
N VAL A 97 -6.17 -7.78 -4.72
CA VAL A 97 -6.08 -6.97 -3.49
C VAL A 97 -6.95 -5.71 -3.53
N GLY A 98 -7.12 -5.12 -4.71
CA GLY A 98 -7.82 -3.85 -4.86
C GLY A 98 -9.32 -3.98 -5.12
N THR A 99 -9.80 -5.10 -5.62
CA THR A 99 -11.19 -5.27 -6.01
C THR A 99 -11.82 -6.50 -5.38
N GLU A 100 -11.23 -7.67 -5.57
CA GLU A 100 -11.88 -8.92 -5.18
C GLU A 100 -11.90 -9.12 -3.66
N LEU A 101 -10.78 -8.94 -2.97
CA LEU A 101 -10.74 -9.05 -1.51
C LEU A 101 -11.66 -8.04 -0.80
N PRO A 102 -11.66 -6.73 -1.16
CA PRO A 102 -12.63 -5.82 -0.56
C PRO A 102 -14.09 -6.23 -0.78
N ALA A 103 -14.46 -6.66 -2.00
CA ALA A 103 -15.81 -7.13 -2.29
C ALA A 103 -16.18 -8.37 -1.45
N TYR A 104 -15.25 -9.32 -1.32
CA TYR A 104 -15.42 -10.49 -0.47
C TYR A 104 -15.62 -10.11 1.01
N LEU A 105 -14.88 -9.12 1.50
CA LEU A 105 -15.03 -8.62 2.87
C LEU A 105 -16.39 -7.91 3.07
N GLU A 106 -16.89 -7.22 2.05
CA GLU A 106 -18.21 -6.56 2.09
C GLU A 106 -19.35 -7.56 2.25
N GLU A 107 -19.22 -8.80 1.77
CA GLU A 107 -20.20 -9.87 2.00
C GLU A 107 -20.36 -10.21 3.49
N THR A 108 -19.26 -10.07 4.25
CA THR A 108 -19.24 -10.39 5.69
C THR A 108 -19.52 -9.17 6.57
N PHE A 109 -18.96 -8.01 6.21
CA PHE A 109 -18.96 -6.80 7.05
C PHE A 109 -19.90 -5.70 6.56
N GLY A 110 -20.53 -5.87 5.37
CA GLY A 110 -21.29 -4.82 4.70
C GLY A 110 -20.38 -3.81 4.00
N THR A 111 -20.98 -2.83 3.36
CA THR A 111 -20.26 -1.81 2.57
C THR A 111 -19.38 -0.94 3.45
N PHE A 112 -18.15 -0.73 3.02
CA PHE A 112 -17.19 0.16 3.65
C PHE A 112 -17.33 1.58 3.10
N ASP A 113 -17.78 2.51 3.93
CA ASP A 113 -17.95 3.93 3.54
C ASP A 113 -16.59 4.63 3.38
N ARG A 114 -15.53 4.12 4.00
CA ARG A 114 -14.17 4.65 3.95
C ARG A 114 -13.16 3.51 3.85
N VAL A 115 -12.29 3.62 2.86
CA VAL A 115 -11.21 2.65 2.66
C VAL A 115 -9.88 3.37 2.65
N ALA A 116 -8.90 2.86 3.39
CA ALA A 116 -7.54 3.38 3.40
C ALA A 116 -6.53 2.27 3.09
N LEU A 117 -5.37 2.68 2.63
CA LEU A 117 -4.28 1.78 2.26
C LEU A 117 -3.03 2.08 3.11
N LEU A 118 -2.43 1.04 3.66
CA LEU A 118 -1.11 1.09 4.29
C LEU A 118 -0.21 0.08 3.61
N GLY A 119 0.98 0.46 3.23
CA GLY A 119 1.93 -0.50 2.70
C GLY A 119 3.39 -0.11 2.95
N ALA A 120 4.24 -1.11 3.08
CA ALA A 120 5.68 -0.94 3.24
C ALA A 120 6.44 -1.60 2.08
N SER A 121 7.48 -0.96 1.57
CA SER A 121 8.34 -1.48 0.50
C SER A 121 7.53 -1.88 -0.75
N MET A 122 7.51 -3.14 -1.12
CA MET A 122 6.64 -3.72 -2.15
C MET A 122 5.16 -3.37 -1.92
N GLY A 123 4.69 -3.47 -0.66
CA GLY A 123 3.34 -3.08 -0.28
C GLY A 123 3.08 -1.58 -0.42
N GLY A 124 4.08 -0.74 -0.17
CA GLY A 124 4.02 0.71 -0.40
C GLY A 124 3.84 1.07 -1.88
N TYR A 125 4.55 0.36 -2.75
CA TYR A 125 4.33 0.43 -4.20
C TYR A 125 2.89 0.02 -4.55
N GLY A 126 2.43 -1.14 -4.07
CA GLY A 126 1.08 -1.63 -4.33
C GLY A 126 0.00 -0.68 -3.84
N ALA A 127 0.16 -0.12 -2.63
CA ALA A 127 -0.79 0.82 -2.04
C ALA A 127 -0.92 2.12 -2.86
N LEU A 128 0.20 2.74 -3.22
CA LEU A 128 0.18 3.96 -4.06
C LEU A 128 -0.40 3.68 -5.45
N LYS A 129 -0.04 2.55 -6.03
CA LYS A 129 -0.53 2.13 -7.35
C LYS A 129 -2.05 1.95 -7.36
N GLN A 130 -2.61 1.31 -6.33
CA GLN A 130 -4.06 1.17 -6.14
C GLN A 130 -4.73 2.52 -5.93
N ALA A 131 -4.20 3.33 -5.00
CA ALA A 131 -4.78 4.63 -4.68
C ALA A 131 -4.85 5.56 -5.90
N PHE A 132 -3.82 5.55 -6.75
CA PHE A 132 -3.78 6.40 -7.95
C PHE A 132 -4.54 5.81 -9.14
N ALA A 133 -4.85 4.51 -9.12
CA ALA A 133 -5.72 3.90 -10.13
C ALA A 133 -7.19 4.29 -9.96
N ASP A 134 -7.65 4.36 -8.71
CA ASP A 134 -9.03 4.67 -8.35
C ASP A 134 -9.07 5.59 -7.11
N PRO A 135 -8.66 6.88 -7.27
CA PRO A 135 -8.46 7.77 -6.13
C PRO A 135 -9.74 8.16 -5.40
N GLU A 136 -10.89 8.07 -6.04
CA GLU A 136 -12.19 8.40 -5.43
C GLU A 136 -12.66 7.32 -4.45
N ARG A 137 -12.14 6.10 -4.58
CA ARG A 137 -12.47 4.98 -3.71
C ARG A 137 -11.78 5.04 -2.36
N PHE A 138 -10.62 5.70 -2.28
CA PHE A 138 -9.79 5.68 -1.09
C PHE A 138 -9.79 7.03 -0.37
N THR A 139 -9.96 6.97 0.95
CA THR A 139 -9.86 8.14 1.83
C THR A 139 -8.40 8.55 2.03
N ALA A 140 -7.50 7.59 2.17
CA ALA A 140 -6.09 7.84 2.41
C ALA A 140 -5.19 6.69 1.96
N VAL A 141 -3.94 7.02 1.64
CA VAL A 141 -2.85 6.05 1.44
C VAL A 141 -1.61 6.47 2.19
N ALA A 142 -1.00 5.55 2.91
CA ALA A 142 0.30 5.73 3.56
C ALA A 142 1.30 4.70 3.03
N ALA A 143 2.38 5.16 2.43
CA ALA A 143 3.42 4.33 1.84
C ALA A 143 4.75 4.53 2.54
N LEU A 144 5.28 3.46 3.14
CA LEU A 144 6.53 3.45 3.89
C LEU A 144 7.64 2.85 3.03
N SER A 145 8.70 3.60 2.79
CA SER A 145 9.81 3.20 1.92
C SER A 145 9.32 2.48 0.66
N PRO A 146 8.39 3.08 -0.13
CA PRO A 146 7.75 2.39 -1.24
C PRO A 146 8.77 1.96 -2.30
N ALA A 147 8.59 0.76 -2.87
CA ALA A 147 9.45 0.25 -3.94
C ALA A 147 9.12 0.96 -5.28
N VAL A 148 9.42 2.25 -5.35
CA VAL A 148 9.30 3.09 -6.54
C VAL A 148 10.68 3.47 -7.06
N PHE A 149 10.79 3.70 -8.37
CA PHE A 149 12.07 3.94 -9.04
C PHE A 149 12.22 5.40 -9.46
N PRO A 150 13.45 5.96 -9.44
CA PRO A 150 13.71 7.33 -9.91
C PRO A 150 13.80 7.37 -11.44
N GLY A 151 12.66 7.13 -12.12
CA GLY A 151 12.56 7.13 -13.58
C GLY A 151 11.16 6.71 -14.04
N GLU A 152 10.73 7.20 -15.20
CA GLU A 152 9.39 6.98 -15.75
C GLU A 152 9.35 5.97 -16.91
N SER A 153 10.52 5.52 -17.37
CA SER A 153 10.66 4.41 -18.31
C SER A 153 11.73 3.42 -17.83
N PRO A 154 11.74 2.18 -18.35
CA PRO A 154 12.75 1.20 -17.94
C PRO A 154 14.20 1.68 -18.15
N ALA A 155 14.44 2.49 -19.18
CA ALA A 155 15.77 3.00 -19.53
C ALA A 155 16.23 4.14 -18.61
N ASP A 156 15.31 4.86 -17.97
CA ASP A 156 15.62 6.02 -17.14
C ASP A 156 16.05 5.62 -15.73
N VAL A 157 15.72 4.39 -15.29
CA VAL A 157 16.05 3.93 -13.95
C VAL A 157 17.52 3.55 -13.84
N PRO A 158 18.31 4.21 -12.96
CA PRO A 158 19.71 3.87 -12.80
C PRO A 158 19.89 2.44 -12.28
N ALA A 159 20.89 1.72 -12.78
CA ALA A 159 21.15 0.33 -12.40
C ALA A 159 21.34 0.12 -10.88
N ARG A 160 21.86 1.13 -10.17
CA ARG A 160 22.00 1.06 -8.70
C ARG A 160 20.67 0.99 -7.95
N ASN A 161 19.57 1.44 -8.56
CA ASN A 161 18.24 1.46 -7.93
C ASN A 161 17.42 0.19 -8.19
N ILE A 162 17.97 -0.79 -8.90
CA ILE A 162 17.31 -2.07 -9.21
C ILE A 162 18.08 -3.29 -8.68
N PRO A 163 18.63 -3.29 -7.44
CA PRO A 163 19.33 -4.44 -6.92
C PRO A 163 18.37 -5.56 -6.53
N SER A 164 18.83 -6.81 -6.63
CA SER A 164 18.13 -7.99 -6.09
C SER A 164 16.63 -8.04 -6.48
N VAL A 165 15.74 -8.18 -5.50
CA VAL A 165 14.28 -8.26 -5.69
C VAL A 165 13.69 -7.05 -6.42
N LEU A 166 14.26 -5.86 -6.28
CA LEU A 166 13.82 -4.67 -7.03
C LEU A 166 14.05 -4.81 -8.53
N GLY A 167 15.07 -5.54 -8.96
CA GLY A 167 15.28 -5.87 -10.36
C GLY A 167 14.19 -6.77 -10.93
N GLU A 168 13.62 -7.65 -10.11
CA GLU A 168 12.47 -8.48 -10.51
C GLU A 168 11.21 -7.63 -10.67
N LEU A 169 10.91 -6.76 -9.73
CA LEU A 169 9.80 -5.81 -9.84
C LEU A 169 9.94 -4.92 -11.08
N HIS A 170 11.13 -4.34 -11.28
CA HIS A 170 11.41 -3.47 -12.42
C HIS A 170 11.14 -4.18 -13.77
N ARG A 171 11.57 -5.44 -13.91
CA ARG A 171 11.27 -6.24 -15.10
C ARG A 171 9.79 -6.61 -15.23
N ALA A 172 9.15 -6.96 -14.10
CA ALA A 172 7.73 -7.32 -14.07
C ALA A 172 6.80 -6.15 -14.46
N MET A 173 7.21 -4.91 -14.22
CA MET A 173 6.45 -3.74 -14.63
C MET A 173 6.37 -3.56 -16.16
N ALA A 174 7.36 -4.08 -16.91
CA ALA A 174 7.36 -4.08 -18.38
C ALA A 174 8.18 -5.26 -18.90
N PRO A 175 7.63 -6.49 -18.97
CA PRO A 175 8.36 -7.68 -19.37
C PRO A 175 9.05 -7.57 -20.73
N GLY A 176 8.46 -6.83 -21.67
CA GLY A 176 9.02 -6.55 -22.99
C GLY A 176 9.85 -5.26 -23.08
N GLY A 177 10.06 -4.54 -21.97
CA GLY A 177 10.73 -3.25 -21.98
C GLY A 177 9.90 -2.10 -22.55
N ASP A 178 8.60 -2.32 -22.79
CA ASP A 178 7.70 -1.30 -23.36
C ASP A 178 7.39 -0.19 -22.34
N ALA A 179 7.65 1.06 -22.75
CA ALA A 179 7.48 2.23 -21.91
C ALA A 179 6.01 2.48 -21.51
N ARG A 180 5.03 2.12 -22.35
CA ARG A 180 3.60 2.28 -22.02
C ARG A 180 3.17 1.29 -20.95
N THR A 181 3.61 0.04 -21.06
CA THR A 181 3.36 -0.98 -20.06
C THR A 181 4.03 -0.60 -18.73
N TYR A 182 5.25 -0.09 -18.79
CA TYR A 182 5.94 0.44 -17.60
C TYR A 182 5.15 1.59 -16.96
N ALA A 183 4.74 2.58 -17.72
CA ALA A 183 3.95 3.71 -17.21
C ALA A 183 2.62 3.26 -16.57
N ARG A 184 1.92 2.29 -17.18
CA ARG A 184 0.69 1.72 -16.62
C ARG A 184 0.92 1.04 -15.28
N ASN A 185 2.07 0.41 -15.08
CA ASN A 185 2.45 -0.31 -13.88
C ASN A 185 3.24 0.54 -12.88
N SER A 186 3.72 1.71 -13.25
CA SER A 186 4.43 2.61 -12.34
C SER A 186 3.48 3.55 -11.60
N VAL A 187 3.86 3.91 -10.38
CA VAL A 187 3.14 4.91 -9.57
C VAL A 187 3.15 6.28 -10.27
N HIS A 188 4.29 6.67 -10.85
CA HIS A 188 4.44 7.93 -11.60
C HIS A 188 3.51 8.00 -12.80
N GLY A 189 3.47 6.94 -13.61
CA GLY A 189 2.61 6.87 -14.78
C GLY A 189 1.13 6.96 -14.43
N ARG A 190 0.72 6.35 -13.32
CA ARG A 190 -0.64 6.49 -12.81
C ARG A 190 -0.94 7.90 -12.32
N ALA A 191 -0.02 8.52 -11.59
CA ALA A 191 -0.15 9.92 -11.18
C ALA A 191 -0.36 10.85 -12.39
N ARG A 192 0.45 10.68 -13.44
CA ARG A 192 0.32 11.51 -14.67
C ARG A 192 -0.97 11.26 -15.44
N THR A 193 -1.40 10.00 -15.55
CA THR A 193 -2.62 9.65 -16.31
C THR A 193 -3.91 9.93 -15.58
N ARG A 194 -3.88 10.06 -14.25
CA ARG A 194 -5.04 10.27 -13.39
C ARG A 194 -4.99 11.59 -12.61
N VAL A 195 -4.14 12.53 -13.00
CA VAL A 195 -3.85 13.76 -12.25
C VAL A 195 -5.12 14.50 -11.82
N GLU A 196 -6.06 14.75 -12.73
CA GLU A 196 -7.28 15.49 -12.41
C GLU A 196 -8.18 14.74 -11.42
N LEU A 197 -8.29 13.41 -11.56
CA LEU A 197 -9.05 12.59 -10.62
C LEU A 197 -8.41 12.57 -9.24
N ILE A 198 -7.07 12.45 -9.16
CA ILE A 198 -6.36 12.46 -7.88
C ILE A 198 -6.55 13.82 -7.20
N ARG A 199 -6.38 14.92 -7.93
CA ARG A 199 -6.55 16.28 -7.38
C ARG A 199 -7.96 16.56 -6.86
N SER A 200 -8.98 16.03 -7.51
CA SER A 200 -10.38 16.25 -7.13
C SER A 200 -10.94 15.25 -6.13
N SER A 201 -10.27 14.12 -5.90
CA SER A 201 -10.80 13.03 -5.07
C SER A 201 -10.80 13.31 -3.56
N GLY A 202 -9.96 14.22 -3.09
CA GLY A 202 -9.72 14.43 -1.66
C GLY A 202 -8.86 13.33 -1.01
N LEU A 203 -8.21 12.47 -1.81
CA LEU A 203 -7.30 11.43 -1.32
C LEU A 203 -6.14 12.02 -0.52
N SER A 204 -6.02 11.63 0.75
CA SER A 204 -4.86 11.99 1.58
C SER A 204 -3.69 11.05 1.29
N VAL A 205 -2.53 11.60 0.92
CA VAL A 205 -1.34 10.83 0.53
C VAL A 205 -0.18 11.09 1.48
N LEU A 206 0.40 10.02 2.04
CA LEU A 206 1.66 10.04 2.80
C LEU A 206 2.70 9.16 2.10
N ILE A 207 3.85 9.74 1.80
CA ILE A 207 5.07 9.04 1.36
C ILE A 207 6.11 9.27 2.44
N ASP A 208 6.58 8.20 3.07
CA ASP A 208 7.59 8.26 4.13
C ASP A 208 8.75 7.32 3.78
N CYS A 209 9.98 7.80 3.82
CA CYS A 209 11.16 7.00 3.54
C CYS A 209 12.31 7.33 4.48
N GLY A 210 13.12 6.34 4.84
CA GLY A 210 14.38 6.57 5.55
C GLY A 210 15.44 7.12 4.61
N ALA A 211 16.16 8.17 5.02
CA ALA A 211 17.22 8.79 4.23
C ALA A 211 18.45 7.89 4.04
N ALA A 212 18.60 6.87 4.88
CA ALA A 212 19.67 5.86 4.80
C ALA A 212 19.15 4.49 4.35
N ASP A 213 18.08 4.47 3.56
CA ASP A 213 17.49 3.23 3.03
C ASP A 213 18.50 2.48 2.16
N GLU A 214 18.83 1.25 2.55
CA GLU A 214 19.90 0.43 1.96
C GLU A 214 19.57 -0.04 0.53
N PHE A 215 18.29 -0.01 0.16
CA PHE A 215 17.82 -0.29 -1.21
C PHE A 215 17.70 0.95 -2.08
N LEU A 216 18.15 2.11 -1.58
CA LEU A 216 18.05 3.42 -2.25
C LEU A 216 16.60 3.83 -2.59
N LEU A 217 15.60 3.32 -1.86
CA LEU A 217 14.19 3.66 -2.12
C LEU A 217 13.89 5.14 -1.82
N HIS A 218 14.72 5.80 -1.00
CA HIS A 218 14.64 7.24 -0.78
C HIS A 218 14.86 8.07 -2.06
N GLU A 219 15.67 7.60 -3.00
CA GLU A 219 15.84 8.26 -4.31
C GLU A 219 14.55 8.18 -5.14
N GLY A 220 13.91 7.01 -5.18
CA GLY A 220 12.63 6.83 -5.86
C GLY A 220 11.50 7.59 -5.20
N ALA A 221 11.44 7.59 -3.86
CA ALA A 221 10.45 8.35 -3.09
C ALA A 221 10.60 9.87 -3.30
N ALA A 222 11.83 10.39 -3.31
CA ALA A 222 12.11 11.79 -3.62
C ALA A 222 11.76 12.15 -5.07
N TYR A 223 12.03 11.25 -6.01
CA TYR A 223 11.63 11.44 -7.42
C TYR A 223 10.10 11.51 -7.54
N LEU A 224 9.37 10.58 -6.90
CA LEU A 224 7.90 10.61 -6.88
C LEU A 224 7.38 11.89 -6.24
N HIS A 225 7.95 12.35 -5.13
CA HIS A 225 7.63 13.64 -4.52
C HIS A 225 7.75 14.78 -5.53
N GLY A 226 8.84 14.82 -6.31
CA GLY A 226 9.04 15.80 -7.37
C GLY A 226 7.94 15.75 -8.44
N VAL A 227 7.58 14.54 -8.90
CA VAL A 227 6.50 14.34 -9.88
C VAL A 227 5.14 14.81 -9.34
N LEU A 228 4.80 14.45 -8.09
CA LEU A 228 3.53 14.87 -7.50
C LEU A 228 3.48 16.40 -7.29
N THR A 229 4.60 17.01 -6.95
CA THR A 229 4.73 18.48 -6.82
C THR A 229 4.54 19.16 -8.17
N GLU A 230 5.19 18.65 -9.24
CA GLU A 230 5.03 19.14 -10.62
C GLU A 230 3.57 19.08 -11.07
N LEU A 231 2.86 18.00 -10.69
CA LEU A 231 1.45 17.78 -11.03
C LEU A 231 0.46 18.49 -10.10
N ASP A 232 0.93 19.26 -9.14
CA ASP A 232 0.09 19.94 -8.13
C ASP A 232 -0.87 18.95 -7.40
N ILE A 233 -0.36 17.75 -7.11
CA ILE A 233 -1.06 16.75 -6.30
C ILE A 233 -0.66 16.93 -4.84
N GLU A 234 -1.65 17.24 -3.99
CA GLU A 234 -1.42 17.42 -2.55
C GLU A 234 -0.95 16.11 -1.91
N HIS A 235 0.16 16.17 -1.18
CA HIS A 235 0.71 15.01 -0.47
C HIS A 235 1.65 15.42 0.66
N THR A 236 1.82 14.54 1.62
CA THR A 236 2.85 14.64 2.66
C THR A 236 4.05 13.78 2.26
N PHE A 237 5.23 14.41 2.17
CA PHE A 237 6.49 13.69 1.98
C PHE A 237 7.38 13.83 3.20
N ARG A 238 7.87 12.71 3.72
CA ARG A 238 8.80 12.67 4.86
C ARG A 238 10.03 11.86 4.51
N LEU A 239 11.18 12.50 4.58
CA LEU A 239 12.49 11.85 4.50
C LEU A 239 13.10 11.85 5.90
N VAL A 240 13.24 10.66 6.51
CA VAL A 240 13.62 10.52 7.91
C VAL A 240 15.13 10.32 8.02
N GLU A 241 15.85 11.33 8.52
CA GLU A 241 17.30 11.29 8.68
C GLU A 241 17.75 10.13 9.58
N GLY A 242 18.80 9.43 9.14
CA GLY A 242 19.38 8.29 9.85
C GLY A 242 18.53 7.02 9.90
N ALA A 243 17.35 7.02 9.32
CA ALA A 243 16.50 5.82 9.23
C ALA A 243 16.88 5.01 8.00
N GLY A 244 17.04 3.69 8.17
CA GLY A 244 17.18 2.71 7.09
C GLY A 244 15.84 2.18 6.60
N HIS A 245 15.89 1.14 5.74
CA HIS A 245 14.71 0.43 5.26
C HIS A 245 13.98 -0.28 6.39
N VAL A 246 14.74 -0.94 7.24
CA VAL A 246 14.31 -1.63 8.46
C VAL A 246 15.02 -1.06 9.68
N GLY A 247 14.79 -1.63 10.87
CA GLY A 247 15.49 -1.25 12.08
C GLY A 247 14.67 -0.39 13.04
N PRO A 248 15.27 0.21 14.07
CA PRO A 248 14.57 0.83 15.20
C PRO A 248 13.59 1.95 14.83
N ALA A 249 13.85 2.65 13.73
CA ALA A 249 12.98 3.73 13.26
C ALA A 249 11.71 3.21 12.55
N ALA A 250 11.70 1.96 12.08
CA ALA A 250 10.61 1.41 11.26
C ALA A 250 9.30 1.34 12.05
N GLU A 251 9.32 0.90 13.29
CA GLU A 251 8.13 0.83 14.15
C GLU A 251 7.49 2.20 14.35
N ARG A 252 8.30 3.21 14.69
CA ARG A 252 7.82 4.58 14.88
C ARG A 252 7.22 5.14 13.58
N ARG A 253 7.88 4.92 12.45
CA ARG A 253 7.39 5.36 11.13
C ARG A 253 6.06 4.68 10.79
N THR A 254 5.93 3.38 11.10
CA THR A 254 4.69 2.62 10.91
C THR A 254 3.57 3.16 11.81
N LEU A 255 3.85 3.44 13.07
CA LEU A 255 2.87 4.03 14.00
C LEU A 255 2.40 5.41 13.49
N GLU A 256 3.30 6.26 13.03
CA GLU A 256 2.97 7.57 12.46
C GLU A 256 2.11 7.45 11.18
N ALA A 257 2.35 6.40 10.36
CA ALA A 257 1.53 6.12 9.20
C ALA A 257 0.11 5.64 9.60
N ILE A 258 0.00 4.78 10.61
CA ILE A 258 -1.30 4.36 11.17
C ILE A 258 -2.07 5.57 11.71
N ARG A 259 -1.42 6.46 12.44
CA ARG A 259 -1.98 7.71 12.94
C ARG A 259 -2.44 8.65 11.82
N PHE A 260 -1.65 8.72 10.74
CA PHE A 260 -2.04 9.49 9.55
C PHE A 260 -3.35 8.96 8.94
N LEU A 261 -3.45 7.65 8.75
CA LEU A 261 -4.69 7.03 8.27
C LEU A 261 -5.85 7.23 9.26
N GLY A 262 -5.58 7.12 10.55
CA GLY A 262 -6.59 7.35 11.59
C GLY A 262 -7.20 8.73 11.50
N ARG A 263 -6.37 9.78 11.35
CA ARG A 263 -6.87 11.15 11.17
C ARG A 263 -7.76 11.29 9.93
N ALA A 264 -7.34 10.73 8.80
CA ALA A 264 -8.12 10.77 7.57
C ALA A 264 -9.45 10.01 7.68
N LEU A 265 -9.43 8.83 8.33
CA LEU A 265 -10.63 8.02 8.54
C LEU A 265 -11.61 8.62 9.56
N MET A 266 -11.15 9.45 10.50
CA MET A 266 -11.98 10.13 11.50
C MET A 266 -12.43 11.52 11.06
N SER A 267 -11.81 12.12 10.07
CA SER A 267 -12.28 13.41 9.51
C SER A 267 -13.64 13.23 8.84
N ARG A 268 -14.55 14.20 9.06
CA ARG A 268 -15.93 14.16 8.52
C ARG A 268 -15.96 14.58 7.08
#